data_c864ff28606f4d84d23da275e952976e
#
_entry.id   c864ff28606f4d84d23da275e952976e
#
_cell.length_a   1.000
_cell.length_b   1.000
_cell.length_c   1.000
_cell.angle_alpha   90.00
_cell.angle_beta   90.00
_cell.angle_gamma   90.00
#
_symmetry.space_group_name_H-M   'P 1'
#
loop_
_entity.id
_entity.type
_entity.pdbx_description
1 polymer ?
#
loop_
_entity_poly.entity_id
_entity_poly.type
_entity_poly.pdbx_seq_one_letter_code
_entity_poly.pdbx_strand_id
1 'polypeptide(L)'
;MSFKSDIEIAQETTMQPITEVAKTAGIDEKYLEQYGKYKAKVDYSILKEETHTQGKLVLVTPTPAGEGKTTTTVGLADGMRKLGKNVLVALREPSLGPVFGVKGGAAGGGYAQVVPMEDINLHFTGDFHAIG
;
A
#
# COMPACT_ATOMS: atom_id res chain seq x y z
N MET A 1 15.09 22.11 13.67
CA MET A 1 14.66 21.30 12.49
C MET A 1 13.17 21.08 12.60
N SER A 2 12.39 21.59 11.66
CA SER A 2 10.97 21.20 11.59
C SER A 2 10.89 19.88 10.84
N PHE A 3 10.16 18.93 11.39
CA PHE A 3 9.86 17.68 10.69
C PHE A 3 8.83 17.97 9.60
N LYS A 4 9.01 17.38 8.43
CA LYS A 4 8.05 17.49 7.33
C LYS A 4 6.76 16.75 7.69
N SER A 5 5.64 17.29 7.24
CA SER A 5 4.35 16.60 7.35
C SER A 5 4.28 15.38 6.44
N ASP A 6 3.37 14.45 6.72
CA ASP A 6 3.16 13.24 5.91
C ASP A 6 2.86 13.58 4.44
N ILE A 7 2.08 14.63 4.21
CA ILE A 7 1.74 15.09 2.86
C ILE A 7 2.96 15.63 2.12
N GLU A 8 3.79 16.43 2.77
CA GLU A 8 5.02 16.97 2.17
C GLU A 8 5.99 15.86 1.79
N ILE A 9 6.16 14.85 2.65
CA ILE A 9 7.00 13.69 2.38
C ILE A 9 6.46 12.89 1.19
N ALA A 10 5.15 12.64 1.15
CA ALA A 10 4.52 11.92 0.05
C ALA A 10 4.65 12.64 -1.29
N GLN A 11 4.51 13.96 -1.31
CA GLN A 11 4.62 14.79 -2.52
C GLN A 11 6.05 14.91 -3.04
N GLU A 12 7.04 14.88 -2.17
CA GLU A 12 8.46 14.96 -2.55
C GLU A 12 9.03 13.62 -3.04
N THR A 13 8.34 12.51 -2.79
CA THR A 13 8.81 11.18 -3.18
C THR A 13 8.68 10.98 -4.68
N THR A 14 9.76 10.53 -5.32
CA THR A 14 9.73 10.12 -6.72
C THR A 14 9.05 8.76 -6.84
N MET A 15 7.88 8.73 -7.49
CA MET A 15 7.13 7.50 -7.72
C MET A 15 7.63 6.76 -8.96
N GLN A 16 7.69 5.44 -8.87
CA GLN A 16 7.94 4.59 -10.03
C GLN A 16 6.62 4.23 -10.72
N PRO A 17 6.61 4.05 -12.05
CA PRO A 17 5.44 3.53 -12.75
C PRO A 17 4.99 2.20 -12.15
N ILE A 18 3.68 1.97 -12.06
CA ILE A 18 3.14 0.75 -11.44
C ILE A 18 3.57 -0.52 -12.19
N THR A 19 3.83 -0.43 -13.48
CA THR A 19 4.35 -1.55 -14.28
C THR A 19 5.74 -2.00 -13.81
N GLU A 20 6.61 -1.06 -13.46
CA GLU A 20 7.94 -1.37 -12.89
C GLU A 20 7.85 -1.96 -11.49
N VAL A 21 6.94 -1.45 -10.67
CA VAL A 21 6.68 -1.99 -9.33
C VAL A 21 6.15 -3.42 -9.43
N ALA A 22 5.21 -3.68 -10.33
CA ALA A 22 4.67 -5.02 -10.57
C ALA A 22 5.75 -6.00 -11.03
N LYS A 23 6.64 -5.56 -11.90
CA LYS A 23 7.78 -6.36 -12.36
C LYS A 23 8.70 -6.76 -11.21
N THR A 24 8.99 -5.83 -10.31
CA THR A 24 9.77 -6.10 -9.10
C THR A 24 9.07 -7.12 -8.19
N ALA A 25 7.75 -7.08 -8.13
CA ALA A 25 6.94 -8.03 -7.36
C ALA A 25 6.75 -9.39 -8.06
N GLY A 26 7.24 -9.56 -9.28
CA GLY A 26 7.04 -10.78 -10.06
C GLY A 26 5.64 -10.93 -10.65
N ILE A 27 4.90 -9.84 -10.79
CA ILE A 27 3.55 -9.83 -11.38
C ILE A 27 3.67 -9.43 -12.85
N ASP A 28 3.20 -10.31 -13.74
CA ASP A 28 3.20 -10.04 -15.18
C ASP A 28 2.21 -8.92 -15.51
N GLU A 29 2.60 -8.04 -16.42
CA GLU A 29 1.80 -6.89 -16.85
C GLU A 29 0.43 -7.29 -17.42
N LYS A 30 0.29 -8.48 -17.99
CA LYS A 30 -0.99 -9.00 -18.50
C LYS A 30 -2.09 -9.12 -17.45
N TYR A 31 -1.72 -9.18 -16.16
CA TYR A 31 -2.67 -9.21 -15.05
C TYR A 31 -3.00 -7.84 -14.48
N LEU A 32 -2.41 -6.78 -15.01
CA LEU A 32 -2.61 -5.42 -14.52
C LEU A 32 -3.71 -4.73 -15.28
N GLU A 33 -4.68 -4.20 -14.56
CA GLU A 33 -5.62 -3.20 -15.03
C GLU A 33 -5.19 -1.85 -14.47
N GLN A 34 -4.57 -1.01 -15.30
CA GLN A 34 -3.95 0.23 -14.84
C GLN A 34 -5.01 1.34 -14.63
N TYR A 35 -4.87 2.03 -13.52
CA TYR A 35 -5.60 3.25 -13.19
C TYR A 35 -4.59 4.41 -13.14
N GLY A 36 -4.26 4.95 -14.31
CA GLY A 36 -3.18 5.90 -14.46
C GLY A 36 -1.80 5.24 -14.39
N LYS A 37 -0.79 6.02 -14.06
CA LYS A 37 0.61 5.60 -14.10
C LYS A 37 1.08 4.83 -12.85
N TYR A 38 0.43 5.09 -11.71
CA TYR A 38 0.96 4.70 -10.40
C TYR A 38 0.08 3.73 -9.63
N LYS A 39 -1.06 3.32 -10.20
CA LYS A 39 -2.00 2.38 -9.58
C LYS A 39 -2.48 1.35 -10.58
N ALA A 40 -2.79 0.15 -10.10
CA ALA A 40 -3.42 -0.88 -10.91
C ALA A 40 -4.20 -1.85 -10.03
N LYS A 41 -5.19 -2.50 -10.63
CA LYS A 41 -5.79 -3.73 -10.07
C LYS A 41 -5.10 -4.94 -10.65
N VAL A 42 -5.05 -6.00 -9.88
CA VAL A 42 -4.51 -7.30 -10.31
C VAL A 42 -5.67 -8.23 -10.60
N ASP A 43 -5.65 -8.82 -11.79
CA ASP A 43 -6.69 -9.75 -12.22
C ASP A 43 -6.63 -11.06 -11.42
N TYR A 44 -7.79 -11.60 -11.07
CA TYR A 44 -7.92 -12.87 -10.35
C TYR A 44 -7.32 -14.08 -11.09
N SER A 45 -7.20 -14.00 -12.40
CA SER A 45 -6.61 -15.09 -13.18
C SER A 45 -5.17 -15.40 -12.80
N ILE A 46 -4.48 -14.48 -12.13
CA ILE A 46 -3.14 -14.72 -11.57
C ILE A 46 -3.14 -15.91 -10.58
N LEU A 47 -4.26 -16.16 -9.90
CA LEU A 47 -4.39 -17.29 -8.96
C LEU A 47 -4.34 -18.65 -9.64
N LYS A 48 -4.54 -18.70 -10.95
CA LYS A 48 -4.44 -19.93 -11.74
C LYS A 48 -3.00 -20.28 -12.10
N GLU A 49 -2.08 -19.37 -11.92
CA GLU A 49 -0.67 -19.66 -12.12
C GLU A 49 -0.14 -20.51 -10.98
N GLU A 50 0.51 -21.62 -11.32
CA GLU A 50 1.22 -22.42 -10.34
C GLU A 50 2.48 -21.68 -9.88
N THR A 51 2.52 -21.36 -8.61
CA THR A 51 3.72 -20.81 -7.99
C THR A 51 4.36 -21.86 -7.11
N HIS A 52 5.64 -22.08 -7.32
CA HIS A 52 6.41 -23.06 -6.55
C HIS A 52 7.13 -22.44 -5.34
N THR A 53 7.01 -21.13 -5.17
CA THR A 53 7.68 -20.39 -4.10
C THR A 53 6.73 -20.19 -2.93
N GLN A 54 7.08 -20.76 -1.79
CA GLN A 54 6.37 -20.50 -0.54
C GLN A 54 7.04 -19.36 0.22
N GLY A 55 6.28 -18.29 0.45
CA GLY A 55 6.69 -17.20 1.31
C GLY A 55 6.30 -17.43 2.76
N LYS A 56 6.77 -16.55 3.63
CA LYS A 56 6.36 -16.48 5.03
C LYS A 56 5.31 -15.39 5.18
N LEU A 57 4.20 -15.73 5.83
CA LEU A 57 3.14 -14.77 6.15
C LEU A 57 3.40 -14.19 7.54
N VAL A 58 3.49 -12.87 7.61
CA VAL A 58 3.57 -12.13 8.87
C VAL A 58 2.29 -11.33 9.05
N LEU A 59 1.54 -11.64 10.10
CA LEU A 59 0.31 -10.95 10.42
C LEU A 59 0.59 -9.86 11.47
N VAL A 60 0.21 -8.62 11.16
CA VAL A 60 0.26 -7.50 12.10
C VAL A 60 -1.16 -7.25 12.61
N THR A 61 -1.37 -7.48 13.89
CA THR A 61 -2.66 -7.29 14.56
C THR A 61 -2.64 -6.05 15.44
N PRO A 62 -3.77 -5.36 15.60
CA PRO A 62 -3.84 -4.23 16.51
C PRO A 62 -3.85 -4.69 17.97
N THR A 63 -3.41 -3.81 18.85
CA THR A 63 -3.77 -3.88 20.26
C THR A 63 -5.27 -3.56 20.43
N PRO A 64 -5.87 -3.75 21.62
CA PRO A 64 -7.27 -3.38 21.85
C PRO A 64 -7.64 -1.95 21.44
N ALA A 65 -6.68 -1.02 21.46
CA ALA A 65 -6.87 0.36 21.01
C ALA A 65 -6.94 0.51 19.49
N GLY A 66 -6.50 -0.49 18.72
CA GLY A 66 -6.64 -0.51 17.27
C GLY A 66 -5.72 0.43 16.49
N GLU A 67 -4.76 1.06 17.13
CA GLU A 67 -3.89 2.07 16.52
C GLU A 67 -2.53 1.49 16.09
N GLY A 68 -1.94 2.09 15.04
CA GLY A 68 -0.56 1.86 14.62
C GLY A 68 -0.31 0.64 13.76
N LYS A 69 -1.31 -0.20 13.48
CA LYS A 69 -1.10 -1.43 12.69
C LYS A 69 -0.62 -1.16 11.26
N THR A 70 -1.21 -0.19 10.58
CA THR A 70 -0.83 0.16 9.20
C THR A 70 0.57 0.76 9.16
N THR A 71 0.87 1.71 10.03
CA THR A 71 2.18 2.34 10.13
C THR A 71 3.27 1.33 10.47
N THR A 72 3.00 0.41 11.39
CA THR A 72 3.92 -0.67 11.76
C THR A 72 4.14 -1.63 10.58
N THR A 73 3.09 -2.01 9.86
CA THR A 73 3.19 -2.91 8.71
C THR A 73 4.04 -2.30 7.60
N VAL A 74 3.79 -1.05 7.24
CA VAL A 74 4.55 -0.34 6.21
C VAL A 74 6.00 -0.14 6.63
N GLY A 75 6.24 0.27 7.87
CA GLY A 75 7.58 0.44 8.41
C GLY A 75 8.38 -0.87 8.46
N LEU A 76 7.75 -1.97 8.87
CA LEU A 76 8.37 -3.30 8.86
C LEU A 76 8.76 -3.73 7.44
N ALA A 77 7.85 -3.57 6.48
CA ALA A 77 8.13 -3.91 5.09
C ALA A 77 9.27 -3.08 4.50
N ASP A 78 9.28 -1.78 4.75
CA ASP A 78 10.36 -0.90 4.31
C ASP A 78 11.72 -1.29 4.93
N GLY A 79 11.74 -1.58 6.21
CA GLY A 79 12.93 -2.07 6.90
C GLY A 79 13.44 -3.40 6.33
N MET A 80 12.55 -4.35 6.09
CA MET A 80 12.90 -5.64 5.48
C MET A 80 13.43 -5.46 4.05
N ARG A 81 12.85 -4.55 3.29
CA ARG A 81 13.32 -4.22 1.93
C ARG A 81 14.74 -3.65 1.95
N LYS A 82 15.04 -2.77 2.89
CA LYS A 82 16.39 -2.22 3.10
C LYS A 82 17.41 -3.30 3.46
N LEU A 83 16.97 -4.37 4.11
CA LEU A 83 17.80 -5.56 4.40
C LEU A 83 17.90 -6.52 3.19
N GLY A 84 17.40 -6.15 2.03
CA GLY A 84 17.47 -6.95 0.81
C GLY A 84 16.45 -8.09 0.75
N LYS A 85 15.44 -8.09 1.61
CA LYS A 85 14.39 -9.12 1.58
C LYS A 85 13.36 -8.83 0.51
N ASN A 86 12.81 -9.88 -0.09
CA ASN A 86 11.67 -9.77 -0.99
C ASN A 86 10.38 -9.74 -0.18
N VAL A 87 9.69 -8.60 -0.19
CA VAL A 87 8.54 -8.32 0.67
C VAL A 87 7.38 -7.79 -0.14
N LEU A 88 6.21 -8.33 0.13
CA LEU A 88 4.93 -7.83 -0.35
C LEU A 88 4.07 -7.44 0.85
N VAL A 89 3.39 -6.31 0.78
CA VAL A 89 2.51 -5.82 1.84
C VAL A 89 1.06 -5.93 1.38
N ALA A 90 0.22 -6.52 2.21
CA ALA A 90 -1.22 -6.51 2.04
C ALA A 90 -1.85 -5.66 3.14
N LEU A 91 -2.48 -4.56 2.78
CA LEU A 91 -3.12 -3.65 3.70
C LEU A 91 -4.63 -3.71 3.55
N ARG A 92 -5.33 -3.50 4.65
CA ARG A 92 -6.78 -3.32 4.61
C ARG A 92 -7.10 -1.93 4.07
N GLU A 93 -8.09 -1.84 3.19
CA GLU A 93 -8.61 -0.56 2.76
C GLU A 93 -9.23 0.22 3.92
N PRO A 94 -8.89 1.51 4.09
CA PRO A 94 -9.53 2.33 5.09
C PRO A 94 -10.96 2.67 4.66
N SER A 95 -11.82 2.94 5.62
CA SER A 95 -13.12 3.56 5.36
C SER A 95 -12.93 5.06 5.03
N LEU A 96 -14.02 5.77 4.73
CA LEU A 96 -14.01 7.21 4.44
C LEU A 96 -13.39 8.09 5.56
N GLY A 97 -13.11 7.50 6.72
CA GLY A 97 -12.58 8.20 7.88
C GLY A 97 -11.38 9.12 7.65
N PRO A 98 -10.35 8.73 6.87
CA PRO A 98 -9.20 9.60 6.64
C PRO A 98 -9.53 10.91 5.95
N VAL A 99 -10.49 10.88 5.04
CA VAL A 99 -10.95 12.06 4.29
C VAL A 99 -11.75 13.01 5.18
N PHE A 100 -12.49 12.46 6.13
CA PHE A 100 -13.32 13.21 7.06
C PHE A 100 -12.70 13.34 8.47
N GLY A 101 -11.47 12.93 8.64
CA GLY A 101 -10.72 13.12 9.89
C GLY A 101 -11.07 12.16 11.03
N VAL A 102 -11.82 11.09 10.78
CA VAL A 102 -12.32 10.16 11.82
C VAL A 102 -11.42 8.95 12.03
N LYS A 103 -10.72 8.47 10.99
CA LYS A 103 -9.83 7.29 11.05
C LYS A 103 -8.49 7.59 10.39
N GLY A 104 -7.46 6.82 10.78
CA GLY A 104 -6.18 6.84 10.09
C GLY A 104 -6.26 6.33 8.66
N GLY A 105 -5.35 6.79 7.81
CA GLY A 105 -5.24 6.37 6.41
C GLY A 105 -4.63 4.98 6.24
N ALA A 106 -4.70 4.44 5.02
CA ALA A 106 -4.09 3.16 4.65
C ALA A 106 -2.62 3.28 4.25
N ALA A 107 -2.08 4.47 4.16
CA ALA A 107 -0.79 4.71 3.51
C ALA A 107 0.43 4.68 4.45
N GLY A 108 0.25 4.49 5.76
CA GLY A 108 1.33 4.62 6.74
C GLY A 108 1.56 6.07 7.15
N GLY A 109 2.77 6.44 7.54
CA GLY A 109 3.09 7.79 7.98
C GLY A 109 4.59 8.07 8.00
N GLY A 110 4.97 9.35 8.13
CA GLY A 110 6.34 9.79 8.11
C GLY A 110 7.06 9.38 6.83
N TYR A 111 8.27 8.83 6.95
CA TYR A 111 9.05 8.34 5.81
C TYR A 111 8.69 6.92 5.36
N ALA A 112 7.80 6.24 6.08
CA ALA A 112 7.29 4.92 5.73
C ALA A 112 5.85 5.04 5.21
N GLN A 113 5.70 5.36 3.94
CA GLN A 113 4.41 5.61 3.31
C GLN A 113 4.24 4.86 2.00
N VAL A 114 3.00 4.52 1.69
CA VAL A 114 2.57 4.06 0.37
C VAL A 114 2.09 5.27 -0.43
N VAL A 115 2.60 5.44 -1.63
CA VAL A 115 2.22 6.54 -2.52
C VAL A 115 1.55 6.00 -3.79
N PRO A 116 0.62 6.71 -4.41
CA PRO A 116 0.08 8.03 -4.08
C PRO A 116 -0.91 7.98 -2.90
N MET A 117 -0.67 8.79 -1.87
CA MET A 117 -1.44 8.75 -0.63
C MET A 117 -2.89 9.24 -0.80
N GLU A 118 -3.07 10.36 -1.49
CA GLU A 118 -4.39 10.96 -1.69
C GLU A 118 -5.31 10.06 -2.50
N ASP A 119 -4.82 9.51 -3.59
CA ASP A 119 -5.57 8.60 -4.44
C ASP A 119 -5.95 7.30 -3.72
N ILE A 120 -5.06 6.77 -2.90
CA ILE A 120 -5.33 5.57 -2.10
C ILE A 120 -6.43 5.86 -1.08
N ASN A 121 -6.35 6.99 -0.39
CA ASN A 121 -7.32 7.37 0.63
C ASN A 121 -8.69 7.77 0.04
N LEU A 122 -8.74 8.31 -1.17
CA LEU A 122 -9.98 8.74 -1.82
C LEU A 122 -10.61 7.66 -2.70
N HIS A 123 -9.80 6.97 -3.49
CA HIS A 123 -10.29 6.07 -4.52
C HIS A 123 -10.51 4.64 -4.04
N PHE A 124 -9.71 4.19 -3.07
CA PHE A 124 -9.78 2.85 -2.49
C PHE A 124 -10.35 2.82 -1.07
N THR A 125 -10.94 3.92 -0.61
CA THR A 125 -11.52 4.01 0.73
C THR A 125 -13.03 3.94 0.69
N GLY A 126 -13.59 3.07 1.51
CA GLY A 126 -15.01 2.97 1.78
C GLY A 126 -15.87 2.46 0.62
N ASP A 127 -16.87 1.70 0.96
CA ASP A 127 -17.73 1.02 -0.01
C ASP A 127 -18.54 2.01 -0.86
N PHE A 128 -18.94 3.13 -0.28
CA PHE A 128 -19.73 4.13 -1.00
C PHE A 128 -18.93 4.90 -2.06
N HIS A 129 -17.65 5.10 -1.84
CA HIS A 129 -16.79 5.77 -2.82
C HIS A 129 -16.34 4.82 -3.92
N ALA A 130 -16.19 3.55 -3.62
CA ALA A 130 -15.82 2.53 -4.59
C ALA A 130 -16.97 2.17 -5.53
N ILE A 131 -18.21 2.35 -5.11
CA ILE A 131 -19.42 2.08 -5.89
C ILE A 131 -19.85 3.30 -6.73
N GLY A 132 -19.51 4.47 -6.30
CA GLY A 132 -19.77 5.71 -7.02
C GLY A 132 -18.74 5.97 -8.10
#